data_4de66c86678c500999135b25918aff42
#
_entry.id   4de66c86678c500999135b25918aff42
#
_cell.length_a   1.000
_cell.length_b   1.000
_cell.length_c   1.000
_cell.angle_alpha   90.00
_cell.angle_beta   90.00
_cell.angle_gamma   90.00
#
_symmetry.space_group_name_H-M   'P 1'
#
loop_
_entity.id
_entity.type
_entity.pdbx_description
1 polymer ?
#
loop_
_entity_poly.entity_id
_entity_poly.type
_entity_poly.pdbx_seq_one_letter_code
_entity_poly.pdbx_strand_id
1 'polypeptide(L)'
;TAAALGIVPRRYKELNLSGLDTYFAMARGYQGESGDVKALAMKKWFNTNYHYIVPEVEDDTVIKLSADKLLNEYKEAKELGITTKPVIAGPYTVLKLCRFTENKGIDDFLDDFIAAYKELIALCNDNNISWLQLDEPALVYDLSDADKALFNKIYDELLKERGNCNILLQTYFGDVRDIYEDIINKPFAGVGLDFNEGRKTFELVEKYGFPAGKLLFAGVVNGKNIWKNNYKKTLDLISSIKNAC
;
A
#
# COMPACT_ATOMS: atom_id res chain seq x y z
N THR A 1 -7.40 4.28 -1.79
CA THR A 1 -6.18 5.11 -1.56
C THR A 1 -6.18 6.34 -2.45
N ALA A 2 -6.21 6.24 -3.79
CA ALA A 2 -6.11 7.39 -4.71
C ALA A 2 -7.12 8.50 -4.39
N ALA A 3 -8.41 8.15 -4.19
CA ALA A 3 -9.44 9.12 -3.80
C ALA A 3 -9.14 9.79 -2.45
N ALA A 4 -8.59 9.04 -1.48
CA ALA A 4 -8.15 9.58 -0.19
C ALA A 4 -6.96 10.55 -0.31
N LEU A 5 -6.20 10.48 -1.39
CA LEU A 5 -5.11 11.40 -1.74
C LEU A 5 -5.56 12.56 -2.65
N GLY A 6 -6.88 12.71 -2.88
CA GLY A 6 -7.41 13.77 -3.73
C GLY A 6 -7.16 13.60 -5.24
N ILE A 7 -6.70 12.40 -5.65
CA ILE A 7 -6.42 12.10 -7.06
C ILE A 7 -7.74 11.88 -7.79
N VAL A 8 -8.32 12.96 -8.26
CA VAL A 8 -9.55 13.00 -9.05
C VAL A 8 -9.27 13.89 -10.29
N PRO A 9 -9.27 13.32 -11.51
CA PRO A 9 -9.04 14.10 -12.72
C PRO A 9 -10.07 15.21 -12.92
N ARG A 10 -9.65 16.32 -13.57
CA ARG A 10 -10.46 17.54 -13.76
C ARG A 10 -11.82 17.23 -14.38
N ARG A 11 -11.86 16.38 -15.41
CA ARG A 11 -13.10 16.00 -16.10
C ARG A 11 -14.19 15.41 -15.20
N TYR A 12 -13.82 14.80 -14.05
CA TYR A 12 -14.80 14.29 -13.08
C TYR A 12 -15.19 15.36 -12.05
N LYS A 13 -14.25 16.27 -11.70
CA LYS A 13 -14.54 17.43 -10.82
C LYS A 13 -15.57 18.37 -11.46
N GLU A 14 -15.47 18.59 -12.78
CA GLU A 14 -16.36 19.46 -13.55
C GLU A 14 -17.80 18.95 -13.61
N LEU A 15 -18.05 17.65 -13.37
CA LEU A 15 -19.40 17.11 -13.28
C LEU A 15 -20.17 17.59 -12.05
N ASN A 16 -19.51 18.13 -11.03
CA ASN A 16 -20.10 18.62 -9.78
C ASN A 16 -21.01 17.58 -9.08
N LEU A 17 -20.64 16.30 -9.14
CA LEU A 17 -21.35 15.20 -8.51
C LEU A 17 -21.00 15.10 -7.01
N SER A 18 -21.81 14.35 -6.27
CA SER A 18 -21.45 13.99 -4.90
C SER A 18 -20.12 13.19 -4.87
N GLY A 19 -19.45 13.15 -3.72
CA GLY A 19 -18.18 12.41 -3.60
C GLY A 19 -18.33 10.92 -3.97
N LEU A 20 -19.45 10.29 -3.61
CA LEU A 20 -19.73 8.90 -3.96
C LEU A 20 -20.02 8.74 -5.46
N ASP A 21 -20.81 9.63 -6.04
CA ASP A 21 -21.13 9.58 -7.47
C ASP A 21 -19.90 9.85 -8.32
N THR A 22 -19.03 10.79 -7.89
CA THR A 22 -17.73 11.04 -8.54
C THR A 22 -16.86 9.78 -8.51
N TYR A 23 -16.82 9.07 -7.37
CA TYR A 23 -16.09 7.81 -7.25
C TYR A 23 -16.60 6.76 -8.23
N PHE A 24 -17.93 6.62 -8.37
CA PHE A 24 -18.53 5.71 -9.35
C PHE A 24 -18.37 6.19 -10.78
N ALA A 25 -18.39 7.49 -11.05
CA ALA A 25 -18.12 8.05 -12.37
C ALA A 25 -16.70 7.73 -12.86
N MET A 26 -15.70 7.82 -11.97
CA MET A 26 -14.34 7.39 -12.27
C MET A 26 -14.27 5.89 -12.63
N ALA A 27 -15.04 5.06 -11.94
CA ALA A 27 -15.00 3.60 -12.14
C ALA A 27 -15.77 3.11 -13.37
N ARG A 28 -16.87 3.76 -13.73
CA ARG A 28 -17.81 3.29 -14.75
C ARG A 28 -18.06 4.26 -15.90
N GLY A 29 -17.54 5.47 -15.80
CA GLY A 29 -17.98 6.61 -16.60
C GLY A 29 -19.29 7.19 -16.07
N TYR A 30 -19.69 8.29 -16.67
CA TYR A 30 -20.94 8.97 -16.36
C TYR A 30 -21.58 9.49 -17.64
N GLN A 31 -22.90 9.36 -17.73
CA GLN A 31 -23.74 9.97 -18.77
C GLN A 31 -24.97 10.54 -18.10
N GLY A 32 -25.18 11.84 -18.26
CA GLY A 32 -26.32 12.51 -17.64
C GLY A 32 -26.30 14.02 -17.81
N GLU A 33 -27.14 14.69 -17.03
CA GLU A 33 -27.35 16.14 -17.12
C GLU A 33 -26.05 16.95 -16.89
N SER A 34 -25.12 16.45 -16.07
CA SER A 34 -23.86 17.13 -15.78
C SER A 34 -22.78 16.92 -16.85
N GLY A 35 -23.05 16.14 -17.90
CA GLY A 35 -22.12 15.86 -18.98
C GLY A 35 -21.85 14.37 -19.20
N ASP A 36 -20.93 14.07 -20.10
CA ASP A 36 -20.52 12.70 -20.44
C ASP A 36 -19.01 12.53 -20.24
N VAL A 37 -18.61 11.54 -19.43
CA VAL A 37 -17.19 11.18 -19.25
C VAL A 37 -17.01 9.69 -19.33
N LYS A 38 -15.91 9.25 -19.93
CA LYS A 38 -15.50 7.85 -19.96
C LYS A 38 -14.91 7.44 -18.61
N ALA A 39 -15.06 6.16 -18.25
CA ALA A 39 -14.37 5.58 -17.11
C ALA A 39 -12.84 5.71 -17.21
N LEU A 40 -12.18 5.74 -16.07
CA LEU A 40 -10.74 5.53 -15.98
C LEU A 40 -10.37 4.12 -16.45
N ALA A 41 -9.13 3.94 -16.87
CA ALA A 41 -8.64 2.62 -17.25
C ALA A 41 -8.69 1.65 -16.06
N MET A 42 -8.99 0.40 -16.35
CA MET A 42 -9.03 -0.67 -15.36
C MET A 42 -7.92 -1.68 -15.67
N LYS A 43 -7.12 -2.05 -14.68
CA LYS A 43 -6.06 -3.05 -14.80
C LYS A 43 -6.20 -4.11 -13.71
N LYS A 44 -5.64 -5.29 -13.95
CA LYS A 44 -5.59 -6.34 -12.92
C LYS A 44 -4.76 -5.87 -11.72
N TRP A 45 -5.27 -6.19 -10.54
CA TRP A 45 -4.50 -6.05 -9.32
C TRP A 45 -3.47 -7.18 -9.27
N PHE A 46 -2.27 -6.90 -9.73
CA PHE A 46 -1.15 -7.82 -9.86
C PHE A 46 -1.53 -9.11 -10.61
N ASN A 47 -1.22 -10.26 -10.04
CA ASN A 47 -1.49 -11.58 -10.63
C ASN A 47 -2.85 -12.17 -10.16
N THR A 48 -3.79 -11.34 -9.73
CA THR A 48 -5.13 -11.74 -9.30
C THR A 48 -6.18 -11.55 -10.40
N ASN A 49 -7.40 -12.01 -10.15
CA ASN A 49 -8.58 -11.69 -10.97
C ASN A 49 -9.28 -10.39 -10.50
N TYR A 50 -8.82 -9.78 -9.42
CA TYR A 50 -9.29 -8.46 -9.00
C TYR A 50 -8.69 -7.37 -9.89
N HIS A 51 -9.40 -6.25 -10.00
CA HIS A 51 -8.98 -5.11 -10.81
C HIS A 51 -8.96 -3.85 -9.96
N TYR A 52 -8.11 -2.92 -10.33
CA TYR A 52 -8.11 -1.58 -9.79
C TYR A 52 -8.36 -0.57 -10.90
N ILE A 53 -8.93 0.56 -10.52
CA ILE A 53 -9.10 1.72 -11.40
C ILE A 53 -7.78 2.49 -11.38
N VAL A 54 -7.15 2.66 -12.53
CA VAL A 54 -5.85 3.34 -12.65
C VAL A 54 -6.02 4.82 -12.31
N PRO A 55 -5.39 5.32 -11.24
CA PRO A 55 -5.46 6.75 -10.94
C PRO A 55 -4.74 7.55 -12.03
N GLU A 56 -5.36 8.60 -12.52
CA GLU A 56 -4.73 9.56 -13.43
C GLU A 56 -4.36 10.81 -12.66
N VAL A 57 -3.08 11.21 -12.78
CA VAL A 57 -2.51 12.43 -12.18
C VAL A 57 -2.23 13.40 -13.30
N GLU A 58 -2.92 14.55 -13.27
CA GLU A 58 -2.77 15.68 -14.18
C GLU A 58 -1.80 16.70 -13.59
N ASP A 59 -1.22 17.58 -14.38
CA ASP A 59 -0.20 18.55 -13.93
C ASP A 59 -0.69 19.49 -12.81
N ASP A 60 -2.00 19.75 -12.74
CA ASP A 60 -2.64 20.56 -11.71
C ASP A 60 -3.25 19.74 -10.55
N THR A 61 -3.00 18.44 -10.49
CA THR A 61 -3.46 17.60 -9.39
C THR A 61 -2.82 18.06 -8.08
N VAL A 62 -3.65 18.33 -7.09
CA VAL A 62 -3.21 18.63 -5.72
C VAL A 62 -3.36 17.38 -4.87
N ILE A 63 -2.24 16.85 -4.41
CA ILE A 63 -2.23 15.71 -3.48
C ILE A 63 -2.61 16.24 -2.10
N LYS A 64 -3.76 15.80 -1.61
CA LYS A 64 -4.29 16.21 -0.30
C LYS A 64 -4.96 15.03 0.37
N LEU A 65 -4.49 14.69 1.56
CA LEU A 65 -5.05 13.59 2.34
C LEU A 65 -6.47 13.90 2.80
N SER A 66 -7.38 12.93 2.62
CA SER A 66 -8.65 12.82 3.33
C SER A 66 -8.68 11.43 3.99
N ALA A 67 -8.40 11.40 5.28
CA ALA A 67 -8.33 10.18 6.07
C ALA A 67 -9.67 9.79 6.71
N ASP A 68 -10.74 10.55 6.47
CA ASP A 68 -12.02 10.41 7.18
C ASP A 68 -12.56 8.97 7.15
N LYS A 69 -12.57 8.34 5.97
CA LYS A 69 -13.05 6.97 5.84
C LYS A 69 -12.26 6.00 6.73
N LEU A 70 -10.93 6.07 6.66
CA LEU A 70 -10.03 5.19 7.40
C LEU A 70 -10.15 5.39 8.91
N LEU A 71 -10.22 6.65 9.35
CA LEU A 71 -10.35 6.99 10.77
C LEU A 71 -11.74 6.65 11.30
N ASN A 72 -12.80 6.86 10.53
CA ASN A 72 -14.17 6.53 10.94
C ASN A 72 -14.34 5.01 11.10
N GLU A 73 -13.85 4.22 10.16
CA GLU A 73 -13.88 2.75 10.25
C GLU A 73 -13.09 2.23 11.47
N TYR A 74 -11.94 2.86 11.80
CA TYR A 74 -11.19 2.55 13.01
C TYR A 74 -11.97 2.89 14.28
N LYS A 75 -12.59 4.08 14.32
CA LYS A 75 -13.38 4.54 15.49
C LYS A 75 -14.61 3.67 15.71
N GLU A 76 -15.34 3.33 14.65
CA GLU A 76 -16.50 2.45 14.70
C GLU A 76 -16.14 1.07 15.30
N ALA A 77 -15.03 0.46 14.83
CA ALA A 77 -14.55 -0.79 15.39
C ALA A 77 -14.17 -0.65 16.88
N LYS A 78 -13.52 0.45 17.24
CA LYS A 78 -13.09 0.73 18.60
C LYS A 78 -14.27 0.91 19.57
N GLU A 79 -15.35 1.54 19.12
CA GLU A 79 -16.61 1.69 19.89
C GLU A 79 -17.24 0.33 20.19
N LEU A 80 -17.04 -0.66 19.33
CA LEU A 80 -17.45 -2.06 19.53
C LEU A 80 -16.45 -2.86 20.39
N GLY A 81 -15.42 -2.23 20.94
CA GLY A 81 -14.36 -2.88 21.73
C GLY A 81 -13.35 -3.66 20.89
N ILE A 82 -13.32 -3.47 19.57
CA ILE A 82 -12.42 -4.17 18.66
C ILE A 82 -11.22 -3.27 18.31
N THR A 83 -10.02 -3.73 18.65
CA THR A 83 -8.78 -3.04 18.23
C THR A 83 -8.43 -3.49 16.83
N THR A 84 -8.45 -2.56 15.88
CA THR A 84 -8.10 -2.80 14.49
C THR A 84 -6.78 -2.12 14.11
N LYS A 85 -6.28 -2.48 12.95
CA LYS A 85 -5.11 -1.89 12.31
C LYS A 85 -5.55 -1.33 10.96
N PRO A 86 -5.55 0.00 10.77
CA PRO A 86 -5.82 0.59 9.46
C PRO A 86 -4.85 0.08 8.39
N VAL A 87 -5.37 -0.12 7.19
CA VAL A 87 -4.61 -0.60 6.02
C VAL A 87 -4.83 0.33 4.84
N ILE A 88 -3.75 0.73 4.19
CA ILE A 88 -3.78 1.54 2.98
C ILE A 88 -2.66 1.08 2.03
N ALA A 89 -2.87 1.24 0.72
CA ALA A 89 -1.77 1.02 -0.22
C ALA A 89 -0.64 2.01 0.05
N GLY A 90 0.59 1.53 0.08
CA GLY A 90 1.76 2.34 0.37
C GLY A 90 2.11 3.31 -0.76
N PRO A 91 2.84 4.38 -0.46
CA PRO A 91 3.12 5.45 -1.41
C PRO A 91 3.91 4.99 -2.63
N TYR A 92 4.86 4.08 -2.48
CA TYR A 92 5.61 3.54 -3.62
C TYR A 92 4.69 2.82 -4.61
N THR A 93 3.85 1.91 -4.12
CA THR A 93 2.88 1.19 -4.97
C THR A 93 1.89 2.14 -5.63
N VAL A 94 1.37 3.14 -4.91
CA VAL A 94 0.44 4.11 -5.49
C VAL A 94 1.10 4.88 -6.62
N LEU A 95 2.31 5.42 -6.42
CA LEU A 95 3.07 6.13 -7.44
C LEU A 95 3.34 5.26 -8.68
N LYS A 96 3.73 3.99 -8.49
CA LYS A 96 4.00 3.04 -9.60
C LYS A 96 2.74 2.64 -10.36
N LEU A 97 1.57 2.68 -9.75
CA LEU A 97 0.29 2.32 -10.36
C LEU A 97 -0.47 3.52 -10.95
N CYS A 98 -0.09 4.74 -10.60
CA CYS A 98 -0.64 5.95 -11.20
C CYS A 98 -0.22 6.09 -12.66
N ARG A 99 -1.05 6.79 -13.43
CA ARG A 99 -0.74 7.26 -14.78
C ARG A 99 -0.62 8.79 -14.73
N PHE A 100 0.57 9.28 -15.03
CA PHE A 100 0.80 10.70 -15.23
C PHE A 100 0.43 11.04 -16.69
N THR A 101 -0.47 11.98 -16.90
CA THR A 101 -1.18 12.14 -18.18
C THR A 101 -0.69 13.31 -19.01
N GLU A 102 0.12 14.19 -18.43
CA GLU A 102 0.61 15.41 -19.08
C GLU A 102 2.15 15.47 -19.04
N ASN A 103 2.73 16.57 -18.55
CA ASN A 103 4.17 16.83 -18.61
C ASN A 103 4.91 16.39 -17.34
N LYS A 104 4.22 16.42 -16.18
CA LYS A 104 4.79 16.05 -14.89
C LYS A 104 4.85 14.54 -14.68
N GLY A 105 5.80 14.09 -13.86
CA GLY A 105 6.01 12.70 -13.52
C GLY A 105 6.07 12.47 -12.02
N ILE A 106 6.59 11.31 -11.64
CA ILE A 106 6.69 10.89 -10.23
C ILE A 106 7.45 11.93 -9.40
N ASP A 107 8.57 12.42 -9.93
CA ASP A 107 9.48 13.34 -9.19
C ASP A 107 8.80 14.66 -8.82
N ASP A 108 7.87 15.14 -9.66
CA ASP A 108 7.15 16.40 -9.46
C ASP A 108 6.12 16.33 -8.33
N PHE A 109 5.63 15.13 -8.01
CA PHE A 109 4.61 14.90 -6.98
C PHE A 109 5.14 14.16 -5.75
N LEU A 110 6.39 13.71 -5.78
CA LEU A 110 6.95 12.84 -4.74
C LEU A 110 6.88 13.46 -3.35
N ASP A 111 7.27 14.71 -3.23
CA ASP A 111 7.30 15.40 -1.93
C ASP A 111 5.87 15.61 -1.38
N ASP A 112 4.87 15.86 -2.25
CA ASP A 112 3.46 15.97 -1.86
C ASP A 112 2.90 14.62 -1.38
N PHE A 113 3.27 13.51 -2.06
CA PHE A 113 2.92 12.17 -1.60
C PHE A 113 3.54 11.86 -0.24
N ILE A 114 4.81 12.17 -0.05
CA ILE A 114 5.49 11.98 1.25
C ILE A 114 4.80 12.81 2.32
N ALA A 115 4.47 14.06 2.06
CA ALA A 115 3.76 14.94 2.99
C ALA A 115 2.39 14.37 3.39
N ALA A 116 1.60 13.89 2.42
CA ALA A 116 0.28 13.28 2.69
C ALA A 116 0.38 12.01 3.56
N TYR A 117 1.39 11.17 3.36
CA TYR A 117 1.59 9.99 4.23
C TYR A 117 2.18 10.34 5.60
N LYS A 118 3.01 11.38 5.72
CA LYS A 118 3.42 11.93 7.02
C LYS A 118 2.21 12.44 7.80
N GLU A 119 1.29 13.17 7.14
CA GLU A 119 0.03 13.61 7.74
C GLU A 119 -0.81 12.42 8.21
N LEU A 120 -0.92 11.35 7.41
CA LEU A 120 -1.62 10.13 7.81
C LEU A 120 -1.03 9.51 9.08
N ILE A 121 0.30 9.42 9.17
CA ILE A 121 0.99 8.90 10.36
C ILE A 121 0.74 9.79 11.57
N ALA A 122 0.76 11.11 11.40
CA ALA A 122 0.43 12.07 12.46
C ALA A 122 -1.00 11.88 12.96
N LEU A 123 -1.97 11.76 12.05
CA LEU A 123 -3.37 11.46 12.40
C LEU A 123 -3.53 10.11 13.12
N CYS A 124 -2.73 9.10 12.78
CA CYS A 124 -2.71 7.84 13.50
C CYS A 124 -2.22 8.05 14.96
N ASN A 125 -1.17 8.83 15.17
CA ASN A 125 -0.69 9.17 16.51
C ASN A 125 -1.74 9.94 17.33
N ASP A 126 -2.37 10.96 16.74
CA ASP A 126 -3.39 11.79 17.39
C ASP A 126 -4.64 10.99 17.81
N ASN A 127 -4.97 9.94 17.07
CA ASN A 127 -6.08 9.04 17.37
C ASN A 127 -5.67 7.80 18.20
N ASN A 128 -4.42 7.75 18.70
CA ASN A 128 -3.86 6.61 19.44
C ASN A 128 -3.99 5.27 18.68
N ILE A 129 -3.76 5.31 17.37
CA ILE A 129 -3.69 4.12 16.52
C ILE A 129 -2.29 3.53 16.67
N SER A 130 -2.21 2.35 17.25
CA SER A 130 -0.92 1.71 17.55
C SER A 130 -0.22 1.08 16.34
N TRP A 131 -0.96 0.74 15.29
CA TRP A 131 -0.44 0.13 14.07
C TRP A 131 -1.07 0.72 12.82
N LEU A 132 -0.24 1.03 11.82
CA LEU A 132 -0.65 1.34 10.45
C LEU A 132 0.04 0.35 9.50
N GLN A 133 -0.74 -0.29 8.64
CA GLN A 133 -0.20 -1.15 7.58
C GLN A 133 -0.15 -0.39 6.26
N LEU A 134 1.01 -0.39 5.63
CA LEU A 134 1.26 0.12 4.30
C LEU A 134 1.51 -1.06 3.36
N ASP A 135 0.58 -1.27 2.42
CA ASP A 135 0.67 -2.35 1.44
C ASP A 135 1.52 -1.94 0.25
N GLU A 136 2.65 -2.62 0.07
CA GLU A 136 3.60 -2.35 -1.02
C GLU A 136 3.82 -3.57 -1.93
N PRO A 137 2.75 -4.09 -2.56
CA PRO A 137 2.90 -5.23 -3.45
C PRO A 137 3.72 -4.93 -4.71
N ALA A 138 3.91 -3.67 -5.11
CA ALA A 138 4.76 -3.35 -6.25
C ALA A 138 6.25 -3.64 -6.01
N LEU A 139 6.67 -3.88 -4.77
CA LEU A 139 8.05 -4.27 -4.42
C LEU A 139 8.42 -5.70 -4.85
N VAL A 140 7.44 -6.50 -5.30
CA VAL A 140 7.71 -7.86 -5.83
C VAL A 140 8.04 -7.87 -7.32
N TYR A 141 7.98 -6.74 -8.01
CA TYR A 141 8.44 -6.62 -9.39
C TYR A 141 9.97 -6.60 -9.47
N ASP A 142 10.51 -6.79 -10.67
CA ASP A 142 11.93 -6.55 -10.91
C ASP A 142 12.20 -5.04 -10.79
N LEU A 143 13.05 -4.66 -9.82
CA LEU A 143 13.29 -3.28 -9.48
C LEU A 143 14.60 -2.77 -10.07
N SER A 144 14.53 -1.64 -10.77
CA SER A 144 15.70 -0.87 -11.18
C SER A 144 16.35 -0.15 -9.98
N ASP A 145 17.56 0.35 -10.15
CA ASP A 145 18.22 1.17 -9.12
C ASP A 145 17.44 2.47 -8.83
N ALA A 146 16.75 3.02 -9.85
CA ALA A 146 15.86 4.17 -9.66
C ALA A 146 14.65 3.80 -8.79
N ASP A 147 14.08 2.60 -8.96
CA ASP A 147 12.99 2.11 -8.11
C ASP A 147 13.40 1.95 -6.65
N LYS A 148 14.60 1.39 -6.42
CA LYS A 148 15.16 1.27 -5.07
C LYS A 148 15.42 2.62 -4.44
N ALA A 149 16.00 3.56 -5.20
CA ALA A 149 16.23 4.93 -4.74
C ALA A 149 14.94 5.64 -4.38
N LEU A 150 13.88 5.48 -5.19
CA LEU A 150 12.56 6.02 -4.93
C LEU A 150 11.96 5.46 -3.62
N PHE A 151 11.97 4.13 -3.46
CA PHE A 151 11.53 3.48 -2.23
C PHE A 151 12.30 3.98 -1.01
N ASN A 152 13.63 4.05 -1.12
CA ASN A 152 14.50 4.50 -0.04
C ASN A 152 14.20 5.95 0.34
N LYS A 153 14.09 6.87 -0.64
CA LYS A 153 13.76 8.28 -0.38
C LYS A 153 12.41 8.41 0.35
N ILE A 154 11.38 7.69 -0.10
CA ILE A 154 10.06 7.72 0.54
C ILE A 154 10.12 7.27 1.99
N TYR A 155 10.64 6.08 2.23
CA TYR A 155 10.56 5.48 3.56
C TYR A 155 11.58 6.02 4.55
N ASP A 156 12.71 6.55 4.09
CA ASP A 156 13.63 7.31 4.95
C ASP A 156 12.97 8.56 5.50
N GLU A 157 12.12 9.22 4.71
CA GLU A 157 11.38 10.39 5.16
C GLU A 157 10.19 10.03 6.07
N LEU A 158 9.41 9.01 5.72
CA LEU A 158 8.23 8.64 6.49
C LEU A 158 8.56 8.08 7.87
N LEU A 159 9.64 7.31 7.98
CA LEU A 159 9.99 6.62 9.23
C LEU A 159 10.73 7.50 10.23
N LYS A 160 11.23 8.67 9.83
CA LYS A 160 11.86 9.65 10.73
C LYS A 160 10.88 10.19 11.77
N GLU A 161 9.63 10.40 11.39
CA GLU A 161 8.62 11.12 12.19
C GLU A 161 7.42 10.23 12.57
N ARG A 162 7.59 8.90 12.57
CA ARG A 162 6.49 7.95 12.83
C ARG A 162 5.86 8.05 14.24
N GLY A 163 6.52 8.71 15.18
CA GLY A 163 6.06 8.82 16.56
C GLY A 163 5.89 7.45 17.21
N ASN A 164 4.76 7.25 17.89
CA ASN A 164 4.40 6.00 18.56
C ASN A 164 3.65 5.01 17.66
N CYS A 165 3.30 5.40 16.42
CA CYS A 165 2.63 4.53 15.48
C CYS A 165 3.60 3.49 14.92
N ASN A 166 3.29 2.22 15.11
CA ASN A 166 4.04 1.11 14.52
C ASN A 166 3.69 0.97 13.04
N ILE A 167 4.68 1.06 12.17
CA ILE A 167 4.47 0.90 10.74
C ILE A 167 4.78 -0.55 10.36
N LEU A 168 3.78 -1.24 9.77
CA LEU A 168 3.93 -2.52 9.11
C LEU A 168 4.04 -2.29 7.61
N LEU A 169 5.18 -2.64 7.02
CA LEU A 169 5.30 -2.77 5.58
C LEU A 169 4.82 -4.16 5.18
N GLN A 170 3.78 -4.24 4.34
CA GLN A 170 3.23 -5.51 3.89
C GLN A 170 3.47 -5.72 2.40
N THR A 171 4.11 -6.85 2.05
CA THR A 171 4.28 -7.31 0.67
C THR A 171 3.55 -8.63 0.44
N TYR A 172 3.13 -8.87 -0.79
CA TYR A 172 2.43 -10.10 -1.19
C TYR A 172 2.51 -10.29 -2.70
N PHE A 173 2.17 -11.49 -3.20
CA PHE A 173 2.20 -11.94 -4.61
C PHE A 173 3.58 -12.24 -5.17
N GLY A 174 4.59 -12.35 -4.33
CA GLY A 174 5.94 -12.68 -4.73
C GLY A 174 6.99 -12.38 -3.66
N ASP A 175 8.24 -12.54 -4.03
CA ASP A 175 9.37 -12.19 -3.17
C ASP A 175 9.94 -10.80 -3.50
N VAL A 176 10.63 -10.22 -2.53
CA VAL A 176 11.21 -8.87 -2.62
C VAL A 176 12.72 -8.93 -2.81
N ARG A 177 13.19 -9.82 -3.69
CA ARG A 177 14.62 -10.15 -3.88
C ARG A 177 15.52 -8.95 -4.13
N ASP A 178 15.01 -7.93 -4.83
CA ASP A 178 15.82 -6.78 -5.25
C ASP A 178 15.92 -5.70 -4.16
N ILE A 179 15.09 -5.77 -3.10
CA ILE A 179 14.94 -4.73 -2.08
C ILE A 179 14.91 -5.29 -0.65
N TYR A 180 15.11 -6.59 -0.46
CA TYR A 180 14.99 -7.25 0.84
C TYR A 180 15.87 -6.59 1.91
N GLU A 181 17.14 -6.38 1.60
CA GLU A 181 18.11 -5.80 2.55
C GLU A 181 17.73 -4.36 2.93
N ASP A 182 17.27 -3.55 1.97
CA ASP A 182 16.76 -2.21 2.27
C ASP A 182 15.58 -2.25 3.22
N ILE A 183 14.61 -3.15 2.99
CA ILE A 183 13.41 -3.29 3.82
C ILE A 183 13.76 -3.68 5.24
N ILE A 184 14.59 -4.72 5.42
CA ILE A 184 14.89 -5.22 6.77
C ILE A 184 15.76 -4.25 7.58
N ASN A 185 16.56 -3.41 6.93
CA ASN A 185 17.43 -2.42 7.59
C ASN A 185 16.68 -1.12 7.95
N LYS A 186 15.50 -0.85 7.38
CA LYS A 186 14.70 0.33 7.78
C LYS A 186 13.96 0.09 9.11
N PRO A 187 13.68 1.14 9.89
CA PRO A 187 13.08 1.03 11.21
C PRO A 187 11.55 0.78 11.17
N PHE A 188 11.10 -0.15 10.31
CA PHE A 188 9.75 -0.68 10.38
C PHE A 188 9.57 -1.47 11.69
N ALA A 189 8.40 -1.37 12.31
CA ALA A 189 8.06 -2.19 13.46
C ALA A 189 7.73 -3.65 13.06
N GLY A 190 7.23 -3.82 11.84
CA GLY A 190 6.95 -5.13 11.25
C GLY A 190 7.12 -5.12 9.75
N VAL A 191 7.42 -6.30 9.21
CA VAL A 191 7.49 -6.56 7.77
C VAL A 191 6.69 -7.82 7.45
N GLY A 192 5.79 -7.71 6.48
CA GLY A 192 5.02 -8.83 5.95
C GLY A 192 5.66 -9.36 4.67
N LEU A 193 5.98 -10.64 4.66
CA LEU A 193 6.61 -11.33 3.53
C LEU A 193 5.77 -12.52 3.09
N ASP A 194 5.68 -12.73 1.79
CA ASP A 194 4.96 -13.84 1.17
C ASP A 194 5.86 -15.07 1.04
N PHE A 195 5.60 -16.09 1.86
CA PHE A 195 6.28 -17.40 1.81
C PHE A 195 5.51 -18.41 0.96
N ASN A 196 4.38 -18.04 0.39
CA ASN A 196 3.56 -18.93 -0.42
C ASN A 196 3.83 -18.75 -1.93
N GLU A 197 3.82 -17.51 -2.41
CA GLU A 197 4.13 -17.18 -3.80
C GLU A 197 5.56 -16.63 -3.97
N GLY A 198 6.15 -16.10 -2.93
CA GLY A 198 7.52 -15.62 -2.89
C GLY A 198 8.53 -16.75 -2.87
N ARG A 199 8.87 -17.28 -4.05
CA ARG A 199 9.72 -18.47 -4.19
C ARG A 199 11.10 -18.34 -3.55
N LYS A 200 11.63 -17.12 -3.47
CA LYS A 200 12.94 -16.82 -2.87
C LYS A 200 12.84 -16.26 -1.46
N THR A 201 11.64 -16.04 -0.94
CA THR A 201 11.48 -15.37 0.37
C THR A 201 12.21 -16.10 1.49
N PHE A 202 12.09 -17.43 1.54
CA PHE A 202 12.79 -18.23 2.57
C PHE A 202 14.31 -18.14 2.42
N GLU A 203 14.84 -18.27 1.20
CA GLU A 203 16.27 -18.13 0.90
C GLU A 203 16.82 -16.75 1.27
N LEU A 204 16.01 -15.69 1.09
CA LEU A 204 16.40 -14.34 1.48
C LEU A 204 16.52 -14.22 3.00
N VAL A 205 15.54 -14.73 3.75
CA VAL A 205 15.59 -14.75 5.21
C VAL A 205 16.78 -15.58 5.72
N GLU A 206 17.01 -16.77 5.14
CA GLU A 206 18.12 -17.65 5.51
C GLU A 206 19.49 -16.99 5.22
N LYS A 207 19.61 -16.30 4.09
CA LYS A 207 20.89 -15.68 3.65
C LYS A 207 21.22 -14.40 4.40
N TYR A 208 20.24 -13.53 4.59
CA TYR A 208 20.44 -12.18 5.12
C TYR A 208 19.97 -12.02 6.57
N GLY A 209 19.27 -13.03 7.11
CA GLY A 209 18.65 -12.97 8.42
C GLY A 209 17.40 -12.11 8.46
N PHE A 210 16.81 -12.02 9.66
CA PHE A 210 15.73 -11.07 9.95
C PHE A 210 16.04 -10.38 11.30
N PRO A 211 16.00 -9.04 11.38
CA PRO A 211 16.48 -8.31 12.56
C PRO A 211 15.68 -8.61 13.83
N ALA A 212 16.38 -8.88 14.93
CA ALA A 212 15.77 -9.01 16.25
C ALA A 212 15.01 -7.72 16.63
N GLY A 213 13.86 -7.87 17.27
CA GLY A 213 13.01 -6.74 17.68
C GLY A 213 12.05 -6.23 16.60
N LYS A 214 12.14 -6.73 15.38
CA LYS A 214 11.19 -6.46 14.30
C LYS A 214 10.22 -7.65 14.16
N LEU A 215 8.93 -7.38 13.96
CA LEU A 215 7.93 -8.44 13.79
C LEU A 215 7.89 -8.91 12.35
N LEU A 216 8.01 -10.23 12.14
CA LEU A 216 7.79 -10.87 10.84
C LEU A 216 6.33 -11.33 10.73
N PHE A 217 5.61 -10.78 9.77
CA PHE A 217 4.29 -11.24 9.37
C PHE A 217 4.43 -12.23 8.22
N ALA A 218 4.53 -13.52 8.57
CA ALA A 218 4.79 -14.57 7.59
C ALA A 218 3.52 -14.99 6.85
N GLY A 219 3.44 -14.68 5.56
CA GLY A 219 2.36 -15.07 4.66
C GLY A 219 2.50 -16.53 4.24
N VAL A 220 1.99 -17.46 5.05
CA VAL A 220 2.14 -18.92 4.86
C VAL A 220 0.86 -19.62 4.41
N VAL A 221 -0.23 -18.87 4.22
CA VAL A 221 -1.52 -19.41 3.78
C VAL A 221 -1.87 -18.85 2.41
N ASN A 222 -2.23 -19.72 1.46
CA ASN A 222 -2.67 -19.28 0.14
C ASN A 222 -4.10 -18.73 0.20
N GLY A 223 -4.23 -17.42 0.05
CA GLY A 223 -5.53 -16.73 0.01
C GLY A 223 -6.19 -16.69 -1.37
N LYS A 224 -5.56 -17.19 -2.44
CA LYS A 224 -6.07 -17.13 -3.82
C LYS A 224 -6.90 -18.35 -4.24
N ASN A 225 -6.87 -19.41 -3.46
CA ASN A 225 -7.63 -20.62 -3.75
C ASN A 225 -8.54 -21.02 -2.60
N ILE A 226 -9.46 -21.95 -2.87
CA ILE A 226 -10.46 -22.45 -1.91
C ILE A 226 -10.00 -23.69 -1.15
N TRP A 227 -8.79 -24.19 -1.42
CA TRP A 227 -8.34 -25.45 -0.85
C TRP A 227 -7.98 -25.29 0.61
N LYS A 228 -8.30 -26.33 1.38
CA LYS A 228 -7.90 -26.43 2.77
C LYS A 228 -6.37 -26.36 2.88
N ASN A 229 -5.87 -25.50 3.79
CA ASN A 229 -4.46 -25.40 4.06
C ASN A 229 -3.86 -26.73 4.56
N ASN A 230 -2.66 -27.06 4.12
CA ASN A 230 -1.92 -28.21 4.64
C ASN A 230 -1.20 -27.80 5.93
N TYR A 231 -1.88 -28.00 7.07
CA TYR A 231 -1.36 -27.59 8.38
C TYR A 231 0.03 -28.13 8.69
N LYS A 232 0.32 -29.40 8.33
CA LYS A 232 1.64 -30.00 8.60
C LYS A 232 2.73 -29.22 7.84
N LYS A 233 2.57 -29.05 6.53
CA LYS A 233 3.54 -28.28 5.71
C LYS A 233 3.70 -26.84 6.20
N THR A 234 2.62 -26.22 6.61
CA THR A 234 2.64 -24.84 7.13
C THR A 234 3.38 -24.76 8.46
N LEU A 235 3.16 -25.71 9.38
CA LEU A 235 3.87 -25.75 10.66
C LEU A 235 5.36 -26.06 10.48
N ASP A 236 5.70 -26.97 9.57
CA ASP A 236 7.09 -27.27 9.23
C ASP A 236 7.80 -26.01 8.67
N LEU A 237 7.12 -25.27 7.77
CA LEU A 237 7.62 -24.02 7.22
C LEU A 237 7.80 -22.93 8.31
N ILE A 238 6.82 -22.76 9.20
CA ILE A 238 6.93 -21.81 10.32
C ILE A 238 8.12 -22.16 11.22
N SER A 239 8.32 -23.44 11.48
CA SER A 239 9.46 -23.91 12.27
C SER A 239 10.80 -23.59 11.58
N SER A 240 10.87 -23.80 10.27
CA SER A 240 12.06 -23.44 9.48
C SER A 240 12.32 -21.94 9.47
N ILE A 241 11.28 -21.13 9.31
CA ILE A 241 11.38 -19.64 9.37
C ILE A 241 11.91 -19.20 10.74
N LYS A 242 11.36 -19.75 11.83
CA LYS A 242 11.84 -19.43 13.19
C LYS A 242 13.30 -19.76 13.43
N ASN A 243 13.80 -20.81 12.80
CA ASN A 243 15.21 -21.20 12.93
C ASN A 243 16.14 -20.34 12.07
N ALA A 244 15.60 -19.70 11.01
CA ALA A 244 16.36 -18.83 10.11
C ALA A 244 16.38 -17.36 10.58
N CYS A 245 15.44 -16.94 11.47
CA CYS A 245 15.38 -15.63 12.12
C CYS A 245 16.13 -15.63 13.45
#